data_6d103fb1f2c7061a734348d7869c5334
#
_entry.id   6d103fb1f2c7061a734348d7869c5334
#
_cell.length_a   1.000
_cell.length_b   1.000
_cell.length_c   1.000
_cell.angle_alpha   90.00
_cell.angle_beta   90.00
_cell.angle_gamma   90.00
#
_symmetry.space_group_name_H-M   'P 1'
#
loop_
_entity.id
_entity.type
_entity.pdbx_description
1 polymer ?
#
loop_
_entity_poly.entity_id
_entity_poly.type
_entity_poly.pdbx_seq_one_letter_code
_entity_poly.pdbx_strand_id
1 'polypeptide(L)'
;LFRSVNEAAAGDIICVSGIADLNIGETICDPECVEPLPFVKIDEPTLSMNFMVNDSPFAGREGKFVTSRNLRDRLFKEVETNVSMKVEETDSTDCFKVSGRGELHLSILIETMRRQGYEFQVSRPQVITKVENGQLLEPIELLIIEVPEEYVGTVMQKIGSRRGELENMGTRDGGSTHLEFKIPARGLIGYRSEFMTDTNGNGIMNNVFSGYEPYKGDIETRERGSIIAHETGESTGYGLFNTQDRGRLFIGPGVEVYEGMIVGESSRNEDIVCNVCKKKQMTNTRAAGSDDALRLVPHTVLSLEQCMEFIKDDELLEVTPESLRLRKRILAKDQRLKQQFRKK
;
A
#
# COMPACT_ATOMS: atom_id res chain seq x y z
N LEU A 1 -27.65 9.56 22.36
CA LEU A 1 -29.03 9.54 21.85
C LEU A 1 -29.34 10.89 21.20
N PHE A 2 -29.60 10.92 19.90
CA PHE A 2 -30.04 12.12 19.19
C PHE A 2 -31.48 12.45 19.61
N ARG A 3 -31.74 13.71 19.90
CA ARG A 3 -33.07 14.22 20.22
C ARG A 3 -33.47 15.24 19.18
N SER A 4 -34.67 15.12 18.63
CA SER A 4 -35.23 16.14 17.75
C SER A 4 -35.48 17.43 18.52
N VAL A 5 -35.02 18.54 17.96
CA VAL A 5 -35.18 19.89 18.52
C VAL A 5 -35.84 20.79 17.48
N ASN A 6 -36.61 21.76 17.91
CA ASN A 6 -37.29 22.73 17.02
C ASN A 6 -36.46 24.01 16.85
N GLU A 7 -35.52 24.25 17.76
CA GLU A 7 -34.67 25.45 17.76
C GLU A 7 -33.25 25.05 18.17
N ALA A 8 -32.27 25.71 17.61
CA ALA A 8 -30.86 25.61 17.96
C ALA A 8 -30.24 26.99 18.10
N ALA A 9 -29.39 27.19 19.09
CA ALA A 9 -28.71 28.46 19.35
C ALA A 9 -27.29 28.47 18.76
N ALA A 10 -26.71 29.66 18.63
CA ALA A 10 -25.33 29.81 18.24
C ALA A 10 -24.37 29.04 19.20
N GLY A 11 -23.54 28.16 18.66
CA GLY A 11 -22.65 27.28 19.40
C GLY A 11 -23.17 25.83 19.55
N ASP A 12 -24.43 25.56 19.18
CA ASP A 12 -24.96 24.19 19.20
C ASP A 12 -24.45 23.38 18.01
N ILE A 13 -24.15 22.10 18.26
CA ILE A 13 -23.83 21.11 17.21
C ILE A 13 -25.08 20.30 16.93
N ILE A 14 -25.59 20.43 15.71
CA ILE A 14 -26.85 19.79 15.29
C ILE A 14 -26.64 18.88 14.09
N CYS A 15 -27.52 17.89 13.95
CA CYS A 15 -27.64 17.09 12.74
C CYS A 15 -28.83 17.61 11.92
N VAL A 16 -28.60 17.89 10.63
CA VAL A 16 -29.60 18.34 9.69
C VAL A 16 -29.84 17.24 8.66
N SER A 17 -31.09 17.01 8.27
CA SER A 17 -31.45 16.04 7.22
C SER A 17 -32.42 16.69 6.22
N GLY A 18 -32.47 16.15 5.00
CA GLY A 18 -33.37 16.62 3.96
C GLY A 18 -32.76 17.67 3.02
N ILE A 19 -31.48 17.96 3.12
CA ILE A 19 -30.75 18.79 2.18
C ILE A 19 -30.02 17.85 1.21
N ALA A 20 -30.30 17.97 -0.09
CA ALA A 20 -29.54 17.31 -1.13
C ALA A 20 -28.28 18.15 -1.42
N ASP A 21 -27.21 17.52 -1.89
CA ASP A 21 -26.01 18.17 -2.40
C ASP A 21 -25.28 19.11 -1.40
N LEU A 22 -25.24 18.74 -0.12
CA LEU A 22 -24.47 19.44 0.89
C LEU A 22 -23.10 18.77 1.09
N ASN A 23 -22.03 19.55 0.89
CA ASN A 23 -20.66 19.08 1.09
C ASN A 23 -20.07 19.59 2.41
N ILE A 24 -19.04 18.89 2.91
CA ILE A 24 -18.32 19.30 4.13
C ILE A 24 -17.57 20.61 3.87
N GLY A 25 -17.74 21.58 4.79
CA GLY A 25 -17.14 22.91 4.68
C GLY A 25 -18.06 23.95 4.04
N GLU A 26 -19.23 23.56 3.53
CA GLU A 26 -20.25 24.49 3.04
C GLU A 26 -21.06 25.08 4.19
N THR A 27 -21.51 26.30 4.02
CA THR A 27 -22.33 27.02 5.00
C THR A 27 -23.78 26.99 4.58
N ILE A 28 -24.67 26.59 5.49
CA ILE A 28 -26.11 26.71 5.32
C ILE A 28 -26.53 28.10 5.80
N CYS A 29 -27.03 28.94 4.91
CA CYS A 29 -27.43 30.30 5.20
C CYS A 29 -28.94 30.46 5.06
N ASP A 30 -29.46 31.52 5.65
CA ASP A 30 -30.79 32.02 5.37
C ASP A 30 -30.86 32.50 3.90
N PRO A 31 -31.89 32.10 3.12
CA PRO A 31 -32.05 32.56 1.73
C PRO A 31 -32.11 34.10 1.56
N GLU A 32 -32.59 34.81 2.59
CA GLU A 32 -32.68 36.28 2.58
C GLU A 32 -31.38 36.96 3.01
N CYS A 33 -30.48 36.22 3.70
CA CYS A 33 -29.20 36.73 4.20
C CYS A 33 -28.09 35.69 3.96
N VAL A 34 -27.49 35.72 2.77
CA VAL A 34 -26.46 34.78 2.38
C VAL A 34 -25.10 35.29 2.81
N GLU A 35 -24.66 34.89 4.00
CA GLU A 35 -23.35 35.21 4.57
C GLU A 35 -22.53 33.91 4.82
N PRO A 36 -21.86 33.33 3.79
CA PRO A 36 -21.11 32.12 3.97
C PRO A 36 -19.84 32.37 4.81
N LEU A 37 -19.54 31.46 5.72
CA LEU A 37 -18.27 31.46 6.44
C LEU A 37 -17.11 31.17 5.45
N PRO A 38 -15.88 31.64 5.75
CA PRO A 38 -14.72 31.34 4.92
C PRO A 38 -14.53 29.83 4.77
N PHE A 39 -14.47 29.36 3.53
CA PHE A 39 -14.25 27.95 3.25
C PHE A 39 -12.83 27.53 3.70
N VAL A 40 -12.75 26.52 4.54
CA VAL A 40 -11.45 25.93 4.94
C VAL A 40 -11.01 25.01 3.81
N LYS A 41 -9.98 25.45 3.07
CA LYS A 41 -9.39 24.62 2.01
C LYS A 41 -8.78 23.36 2.63
N ILE A 42 -9.29 22.22 2.20
CA ILE A 42 -8.76 20.90 2.59
C ILE A 42 -7.64 20.55 1.63
N ASP A 43 -6.54 19.99 2.15
CA ASP A 43 -5.41 19.57 1.34
C ASP A 43 -5.83 18.53 0.29
N GLU A 44 -5.38 18.74 -0.93
CA GLU A 44 -5.61 17.81 -2.03
C GLU A 44 -4.91 16.46 -1.77
N PRO A 45 -5.46 15.35 -2.28
CA PRO A 45 -4.81 14.07 -2.17
C PRO A 45 -3.47 14.06 -2.94
N THR A 46 -2.45 13.44 -2.35
CA THR A 46 -1.10 13.36 -2.91
C THR A 46 -0.76 11.99 -3.48
N LEU A 47 -1.45 10.95 -3.04
CA LEU A 47 -1.28 9.57 -3.49
C LEU A 47 -2.56 9.04 -4.12
N SER A 48 -2.42 8.16 -5.10
CA SER A 48 -3.52 7.42 -5.70
C SER A 48 -3.15 5.95 -5.90
N MET A 49 -4.14 5.07 -5.85
CA MET A 49 -4.00 3.66 -6.19
C MET A 49 -5.29 3.13 -6.83
N ASN A 50 -5.16 2.05 -7.58
CA ASN A 50 -6.29 1.42 -8.20
C ASN A 50 -6.87 0.34 -7.28
N PHE A 51 -8.18 0.40 -7.07
CA PHE A 51 -8.98 -0.64 -6.43
C PHE A 51 -9.73 -1.39 -7.52
N MET A 52 -9.55 -2.70 -7.59
CA MET A 52 -10.08 -3.54 -8.66
C MET A 52 -10.81 -4.73 -8.09
N VAL A 53 -11.77 -5.24 -8.84
CA VAL A 53 -12.39 -6.53 -8.54
C VAL A 53 -11.31 -7.61 -8.54
N ASN A 54 -11.37 -8.52 -7.57
CA ASN A 54 -10.45 -9.66 -7.52
C ASN A 54 -10.76 -10.65 -8.65
N ASP A 55 -9.83 -10.83 -9.56
CA ASP A 55 -9.89 -11.76 -10.69
C ASP A 55 -8.89 -12.92 -10.54
N SER A 56 -8.39 -13.15 -9.32
CA SER A 56 -7.48 -14.25 -9.03
C SER A 56 -8.19 -15.61 -9.11
N PRO A 57 -7.44 -16.73 -9.25
CA PRO A 57 -8.02 -18.07 -9.21
C PRO A 57 -8.74 -18.42 -7.90
N PHE A 58 -8.52 -17.65 -6.83
CA PHE A 58 -9.16 -17.82 -5.53
C PHE A 58 -10.27 -16.79 -5.27
N ALA A 59 -10.63 -16.00 -6.27
CA ALA A 59 -11.67 -14.97 -6.13
C ALA A 59 -13.00 -15.57 -5.66
N GLY A 60 -13.65 -14.88 -4.71
CA GLY A 60 -14.95 -15.23 -4.17
C GLY A 60 -14.97 -16.37 -3.15
N ARG A 61 -13.80 -16.85 -2.72
CA ARG A 61 -13.73 -17.92 -1.70
C ARG A 61 -13.92 -17.42 -0.28
N GLU A 62 -13.45 -16.22 0.03
CA GLU A 62 -13.34 -15.69 1.40
C GLU A 62 -14.23 -14.46 1.61
N GLY A 63 -14.47 -13.65 0.56
CA GLY A 63 -15.23 -12.42 0.65
C GLY A 63 -16.75 -12.59 0.48
N LYS A 64 -17.53 -11.74 1.16
CA LYS A 64 -18.97 -11.62 0.95
C LYS A 64 -19.30 -10.66 -0.20
N PHE A 65 -18.54 -9.59 -0.33
CA PHE A 65 -18.73 -8.51 -1.30
C PHE A 65 -17.61 -8.55 -2.32
N VAL A 66 -17.87 -9.19 -3.47
CA VAL A 66 -16.84 -9.49 -4.49
C VAL A 66 -17.12 -8.86 -5.85
N THR A 67 -18.26 -8.15 -6.00
CA THR A 67 -18.68 -7.59 -7.28
C THR A 67 -18.23 -6.15 -7.46
N SER A 68 -18.07 -5.71 -8.71
CA SER A 68 -17.76 -4.33 -9.08
C SER A 68 -18.76 -3.34 -8.46
N ARG A 69 -20.05 -3.68 -8.48
CA ARG A 69 -21.10 -2.85 -7.87
C ARG A 69 -20.89 -2.66 -6.37
N ASN A 70 -20.60 -3.75 -5.64
CA ASN A 70 -20.35 -3.67 -4.20
C ASN A 70 -19.14 -2.80 -3.90
N LEU A 71 -18.06 -2.96 -4.67
CA LEU A 71 -16.84 -2.18 -4.53
C LEU A 71 -17.11 -0.70 -4.81
N ARG A 72 -17.81 -0.40 -5.91
CA ARG A 72 -18.21 0.96 -6.30
C ARG A 72 -19.02 1.63 -5.19
N ASP A 73 -20.14 1.02 -4.79
CA ASP A 73 -21.06 1.59 -3.81
C ASP A 73 -20.34 1.88 -2.47
N ARG A 74 -19.43 0.99 -2.07
CA ARG A 74 -18.64 1.18 -0.85
C ARG A 74 -17.63 2.32 -0.96
N LEU A 75 -16.91 2.42 -2.07
CA LEU A 75 -15.91 3.47 -2.28
C LEU A 75 -16.56 4.85 -2.39
N PHE A 76 -17.67 4.99 -3.13
CA PHE A 76 -18.37 6.27 -3.23
C PHE A 76 -19.01 6.68 -1.91
N LYS A 77 -19.52 5.74 -1.12
CA LYS A 77 -20.02 6.04 0.24
C LYS A 77 -18.92 6.56 1.17
N GLU A 78 -17.66 6.10 1.01
CA GLU A 78 -16.54 6.62 1.80
C GLU A 78 -16.30 8.11 1.54
N VAL A 79 -16.42 8.55 0.29
CA VAL A 79 -16.21 9.95 -0.10
C VAL A 79 -17.24 10.90 0.56
N GLU A 80 -18.45 10.43 0.82
CA GLU A 80 -19.50 11.24 1.49
C GLU A 80 -19.07 11.69 2.89
N THR A 81 -18.24 10.90 3.56
CA THR A 81 -17.80 11.17 4.93
C THR A 81 -16.32 11.56 5.04
N ASN A 82 -15.55 11.33 3.99
CA ASN A 82 -14.10 11.53 3.96
C ASN A 82 -13.68 12.51 2.86
N VAL A 83 -13.69 13.78 3.18
CA VAL A 83 -13.40 14.90 2.25
C VAL A 83 -11.97 14.90 1.68
N SER A 84 -11.07 14.16 2.29
CA SER A 84 -9.67 14.06 1.83
C SER A 84 -9.47 12.94 0.83
N MET A 85 -10.52 12.21 0.51
CA MET A 85 -10.49 11.09 -0.42
C MET A 85 -11.25 11.44 -1.70
N LYS A 86 -10.72 11.00 -2.83
CA LYS A 86 -11.37 11.13 -4.12
C LYS A 86 -11.44 9.76 -4.77
N VAL A 87 -12.60 9.43 -5.32
CA VAL A 87 -12.82 8.20 -6.08
C VAL A 87 -13.21 8.58 -7.50
N GLU A 88 -12.50 8.03 -8.48
CA GLU A 88 -12.74 8.26 -9.90
C GLU A 88 -12.97 6.91 -10.58
N GLU A 89 -13.97 6.85 -11.46
CA GLU A 89 -14.16 5.72 -12.36
C GLU A 89 -13.05 5.74 -13.43
N THR A 90 -12.62 4.56 -13.85
CA THR A 90 -11.65 4.42 -14.93
C THR A 90 -12.34 3.91 -16.20
N ASP A 91 -11.62 3.76 -17.30
CA ASP A 91 -12.15 3.16 -18.53
C ASP A 91 -12.65 1.71 -18.35
N SER A 92 -12.25 1.06 -17.26
CA SER A 92 -12.70 -0.27 -16.87
C SER A 92 -13.77 -0.18 -15.79
N THR A 93 -14.89 -0.89 -15.99
CA THR A 93 -15.99 -0.97 -15.01
C THR A 93 -15.61 -1.68 -13.70
N ASP A 94 -14.49 -2.41 -13.69
CA ASP A 94 -14.01 -3.21 -12.56
C ASP A 94 -12.82 -2.58 -11.84
N CYS A 95 -12.47 -1.33 -12.18
CA CYS A 95 -11.34 -0.61 -11.65
C CYS A 95 -11.71 0.81 -11.26
N PHE A 96 -11.38 1.22 -10.03
CA PHE A 96 -11.62 2.56 -9.48
C PHE A 96 -10.30 3.15 -9.02
N LYS A 97 -10.03 4.40 -9.40
CA LYS A 97 -8.89 5.14 -8.92
C LYS A 97 -9.27 5.85 -7.62
N VAL A 98 -8.61 5.48 -6.54
CA VAL A 98 -8.82 6.07 -5.22
C VAL A 98 -7.61 6.91 -4.86
N SER A 99 -7.84 8.16 -4.52
CA SER A 99 -6.81 9.13 -4.15
C SER A 99 -6.97 9.53 -2.68
N GLY A 100 -5.87 9.64 -1.96
CA GLY A 100 -5.84 9.97 -0.54
C GLY A 100 -4.62 10.81 -0.17
N ARG A 101 -4.57 11.32 1.07
CA ARG A 101 -3.48 12.18 1.55
C ARG A 101 -2.16 11.46 1.72
N GLY A 102 -2.17 10.14 1.89
CA GLY A 102 -0.96 9.36 2.14
C GLY A 102 -1.23 7.88 2.22
N GLU A 103 -0.16 7.11 2.36
CA GLU A 103 -0.19 5.64 2.41
C GLU A 103 -1.06 5.11 3.57
N LEU A 104 -0.91 5.70 4.77
CA LEU A 104 -1.69 5.30 5.95
C LEU A 104 -3.20 5.51 5.73
N HIS A 105 -3.60 6.58 5.06
CA HIS A 105 -5.00 6.85 4.78
C HIS A 105 -5.62 5.78 3.88
N LEU A 106 -4.88 5.36 2.84
CA LEU A 106 -5.30 4.29 1.94
C LEU A 106 -5.28 2.91 2.62
N SER A 107 -4.28 2.63 3.48
CA SER A 107 -4.21 1.35 4.21
C SER A 107 -5.34 1.19 5.22
N ILE A 108 -5.76 2.27 5.89
CA ILE A 108 -6.92 2.27 6.80
C ILE A 108 -8.21 1.95 6.03
N LEU A 109 -8.40 2.53 4.83
CA LEU A 109 -9.55 2.20 3.99
C LEU A 109 -9.54 0.71 3.62
N ILE A 110 -8.41 0.20 3.13
CA ILE A 110 -8.25 -1.20 2.74
C ILE A 110 -8.58 -2.13 3.91
N GLU A 111 -7.99 -1.89 5.09
CA GLU A 111 -8.24 -2.72 6.28
C GLU A 111 -9.68 -2.62 6.76
N THR A 112 -10.30 -1.45 6.69
CA THR A 112 -11.72 -1.27 7.06
C THR A 112 -12.63 -2.07 6.13
N MET A 113 -12.40 -1.99 4.83
CA MET A 113 -13.16 -2.77 3.84
C MET A 113 -12.95 -4.27 4.02
N ARG A 114 -11.71 -4.69 4.26
CA ARG A 114 -11.35 -6.09 4.56
C ARG A 114 -12.17 -6.62 5.74
N ARG A 115 -12.23 -5.89 6.86
CA ARG A 115 -13.01 -6.26 8.06
C ARG A 115 -14.52 -6.26 7.82
N GLN A 116 -15.00 -5.47 6.87
CA GLN A 116 -16.40 -5.46 6.46
C GLN A 116 -16.79 -6.65 5.56
N GLY A 117 -15.83 -7.49 5.16
CA GLY A 117 -16.06 -8.67 4.34
C GLY A 117 -15.92 -8.44 2.83
N TYR A 118 -15.30 -7.35 2.41
CA TYR A 118 -14.98 -7.09 1.01
C TYR A 118 -13.76 -7.89 0.57
N GLU A 119 -13.80 -8.34 -0.69
CA GLU A 119 -12.69 -8.96 -1.38
C GLU A 119 -12.41 -8.17 -2.66
N PHE A 120 -11.17 -7.72 -2.82
CA PHE A 120 -10.74 -6.88 -3.93
C PHE A 120 -9.22 -6.99 -4.11
N GLN A 121 -8.69 -6.35 -5.11
CA GLN A 121 -7.24 -6.22 -5.31
C GLN A 121 -6.84 -4.77 -5.50
N VAL A 122 -5.62 -4.45 -5.13
CA VAL A 122 -5.07 -3.09 -5.23
C VAL A 122 -3.74 -3.08 -5.97
N SER A 123 -3.48 -1.97 -6.65
CA SER A 123 -2.19 -1.68 -7.27
C SER A 123 -1.24 -1.01 -6.28
N ARG A 124 0.02 -0.88 -6.67
CA ARG A 124 0.99 -0.04 -5.97
C ARG A 124 0.48 1.40 -5.85
N PRO A 125 0.66 2.07 -4.68
CA PRO A 125 0.41 3.50 -4.55
C PRO A 125 1.32 4.31 -5.48
N GLN A 126 0.75 5.33 -6.13
CA GLN A 126 1.48 6.25 -7.01
C GLN A 126 1.21 7.68 -6.59
N VAL A 127 2.21 8.54 -6.68
CA VAL A 127 2.04 9.97 -6.42
C VAL A 127 1.26 10.63 -7.55
N ILE A 128 0.45 11.61 -7.18
CA ILE A 128 -0.31 12.42 -8.14
C ILE A 128 0.60 13.55 -8.61
N THR A 129 1.07 13.46 -9.84
CA THR A 129 1.89 14.49 -10.46
C THR A 129 1.02 15.50 -11.22
N LYS A 130 1.52 16.73 -11.39
CA LYS A 130 0.89 17.79 -12.17
C LYS A 130 1.85 18.26 -13.27
N VAL A 131 1.30 18.72 -14.38
CA VAL A 131 2.10 19.36 -15.43
C VAL A 131 1.69 20.82 -15.50
N GLU A 132 2.61 21.72 -15.17
CA GLU A 132 2.42 23.17 -15.25
C GLU A 132 3.50 23.77 -16.12
N ASN A 133 3.12 24.60 -17.09
CA ASN A 133 4.03 25.24 -18.03
C ASN A 133 4.99 24.27 -18.77
N GLY A 134 4.53 23.02 -19.01
CA GLY A 134 5.34 21.97 -19.64
C GLY A 134 6.34 21.30 -18.72
N GLN A 135 6.37 21.64 -17.45
CA GLN A 135 7.22 21.03 -16.43
C GLN A 135 6.41 20.05 -15.58
N LEU A 136 6.97 18.85 -15.37
CA LEU A 136 6.40 17.85 -14.47
C LEU A 136 6.70 18.25 -13.02
N LEU A 137 5.65 18.39 -12.24
CA LEU A 137 5.70 18.68 -10.81
C LEU A 137 5.25 17.46 -10.01
N GLU A 138 5.89 17.26 -8.87
CA GLU A 138 5.54 16.21 -7.90
C GLU A 138 5.24 16.80 -6.52
N PRO A 139 4.38 16.14 -5.70
CA PRO A 139 4.09 16.59 -4.36
C PRO A 139 5.30 16.43 -3.46
N ILE A 140 5.61 17.48 -2.72
CA ILE A 140 6.69 17.54 -1.74
C ILE A 140 6.09 17.60 -0.35
N GLU A 141 6.70 16.88 0.57
CA GLU A 141 6.33 16.87 1.98
C GLU A 141 7.47 17.42 2.85
N LEU A 142 7.11 18.18 3.86
CA LEU A 142 7.99 18.52 4.96
C LEU A 142 7.99 17.33 5.92
N LEU A 143 9.12 16.65 6.00
CA LEU A 143 9.34 15.51 6.86
C LEU A 143 10.07 15.97 8.13
N ILE A 144 9.45 15.74 9.28
CA ILE A 144 9.98 16.08 10.60
C ILE A 144 10.33 14.79 11.32
N ILE A 145 11.59 14.67 11.71
CA ILE A 145 12.11 13.49 12.40
C ILE A 145 12.75 13.88 13.71
N GLU A 146 12.49 13.10 14.75
CA GLU A 146 13.19 13.16 16.03
C GLU A 146 13.80 11.79 16.32
N VAL A 147 15.14 11.73 16.43
CA VAL A 147 15.88 10.49 16.67
C VAL A 147 17.05 10.72 17.64
N PRO A 148 17.45 9.71 18.42
CA PRO A 148 18.73 9.71 19.12
C PRO A 148 19.91 9.94 18.16
N GLU A 149 20.96 10.60 18.64
CA GLU A 149 22.13 10.99 17.85
C GLU A 149 22.76 9.82 17.09
N GLU A 150 22.78 8.63 17.69
CA GLU A 150 23.35 7.41 17.10
C GLU A 150 22.69 6.97 15.77
N TYR A 151 21.42 7.35 15.51
CA TYR A 151 20.68 6.99 14.29
C TYR A 151 20.69 8.09 13.22
N VAL A 152 21.16 9.30 13.53
CA VAL A 152 21.15 10.45 12.61
C VAL A 152 21.84 10.13 11.29
N GLY A 153 23.00 9.49 11.35
CA GLY A 153 23.78 9.13 10.14
C GLY A 153 23.01 8.19 9.20
N THR A 154 22.36 7.18 9.76
CA THR A 154 21.56 6.20 9.01
C THR A 154 20.35 6.87 8.37
N VAL A 155 19.63 7.71 9.13
CA VAL A 155 18.46 8.45 8.66
C VAL A 155 18.85 9.41 7.53
N MET A 156 19.91 10.18 7.70
CA MET A 156 20.42 11.10 6.68
C MET A 156 20.76 10.39 5.36
N GLN A 157 21.44 9.26 5.44
CA GLN A 157 21.81 8.46 4.27
C GLN A 157 20.57 7.96 3.53
N LYS A 158 19.60 7.39 4.27
CA LYS A 158 18.37 6.84 3.70
C LYS A 158 17.48 7.89 3.05
N ILE A 159 17.30 9.03 3.72
CA ILE A 159 16.51 10.14 3.18
C ILE A 159 17.20 10.76 1.97
N GLY A 160 18.52 10.90 1.99
CA GLY A 160 19.29 11.40 0.84
C GLY A 160 19.12 10.52 -0.41
N SER A 161 19.16 9.17 -0.26
CA SER A 161 18.91 8.24 -1.38
C SER A 161 17.48 8.36 -1.94
N ARG A 162 16.52 8.81 -1.11
CA ARG A 162 15.12 9.06 -1.47
C ARG A 162 14.84 10.50 -1.93
N ARG A 163 15.90 11.25 -2.30
CA ARG A 163 15.83 12.64 -2.77
C ARG A 163 15.31 13.63 -1.73
N GLY A 164 15.44 13.33 -0.44
CA GLY A 164 15.18 14.29 0.63
C GLY A 164 16.33 15.27 0.79
N GLU A 165 16.00 16.54 0.98
CA GLU A 165 16.91 17.65 1.20
C GLU A 165 16.76 18.16 2.63
N LEU A 166 17.86 18.22 3.38
CA LEU A 166 17.86 18.72 4.75
C LEU A 166 17.63 20.24 4.75
N GLU A 167 16.59 20.69 5.46
CA GLU A 167 16.33 22.11 5.65
C GLU A 167 16.84 22.61 7.00
N ASN A 168 16.63 21.82 8.04
CA ASN A 168 16.96 22.21 9.40
C ASN A 168 17.45 21.02 10.24
N MET A 169 18.39 21.28 11.14
CA MET A 169 18.89 20.30 12.11
C MET A 169 19.18 20.99 13.42
N GLY A 170 18.67 20.45 14.50
CA GLY A 170 18.89 20.98 15.85
C GLY A 170 18.91 19.87 16.90
N THR A 171 19.67 20.09 17.96
CA THR A 171 19.67 19.19 19.11
C THR A 171 18.64 19.69 20.12
N ARG A 172 17.81 18.78 20.64
CA ARG A 172 16.86 19.07 21.72
C ARG A 172 17.40 18.62 23.08
N ASP A 173 16.85 19.20 24.14
CA ASP A 173 17.14 18.76 25.50
C ASP A 173 16.77 17.28 25.65
N GLY A 174 17.72 16.46 26.13
CA GLY A 174 17.53 15.00 26.29
C GLY A 174 18.31 14.13 25.29
N GLY A 175 19.15 14.73 24.41
CA GLY A 175 20.05 13.97 23.51
C GLY A 175 19.36 13.46 22.24
N SER A 176 18.18 13.96 21.90
CA SER A 176 17.53 13.73 20.61
C SER A 176 17.87 14.82 19.60
N THR A 177 18.02 14.43 18.36
CA THR A 177 18.23 15.33 17.23
C THR A 177 16.93 15.52 16.47
N HIS A 178 16.57 16.77 16.22
CA HIS A 178 15.45 17.18 15.40
C HIS A 178 15.95 17.47 14.00
N LEU A 179 15.31 16.86 12.99
CA LEU A 179 15.67 16.97 11.58
C LEU A 179 14.43 17.35 10.78
N GLU A 180 14.55 18.32 9.88
CA GLU A 180 13.52 18.73 8.96
C GLU A 180 14.02 18.54 7.53
N PHE A 181 13.24 17.83 6.70
CA PHE A 181 13.60 17.59 5.30
C PHE A 181 12.44 17.95 4.38
N LYS A 182 12.78 18.48 3.21
CA LYS A 182 11.89 18.45 2.05
C LYS A 182 12.12 17.19 1.25
N ILE A 183 11.08 16.38 1.10
CA ILE A 183 11.17 15.09 0.41
C ILE A 183 9.99 14.89 -0.54
N PRO A 184 10.21 14.34 -1.76
CA PRO A 184 9.11 13.92 -2.60
C PRO A 184 8.22 12.89 -1.89
N ALA A 185 6.89 13.06 -1.95
CA ALA A 185 5.95 12.15 -1.29
C ALA A 185 6.16 10.68 -1.69
N ARG A 186 6.60 10.40 -2.94
CA ARG A 186 6.99 9.04 -3.38
C ARG A 186 8.20 8.47 -2.63
N GLY A 187 9.07 9.33 -2.08
CA GLY A 187 10.22 8.92 -1.26
C GLY A 187 9.80 8.41 0.12
N LEU A 188 8.61 8.75 0.59
CA LEU A 188 8.07 8.29 1.87
C LEU A 188 7.36 6.95 1.77
N ILE A 189 6.97 6.51 0.56
CA ILE A 189 6.34 5.20 0.37
C ILE A 189 7.31 4.13 0.86
N GLY A 190 6.86 3.34 1.84
CA GLY A 190 7.64 2.29 2.47
C GLY A 190 8.71 2.74 3.47
N TYR A 191 9.01 4.02 3.58
CA TYR A 191 10.07 4.48 4.47
C TYR A 191 9.74 4.31 5.95
N ARG A 192 8.47 4.37 6.33
CA ARG A 192 8.05 4.28 7.74
C ARG A 192 8.47 2.97 8.40
N SER A 193 8.27 1.84 7.74
CA SER A 193 8.67 0.53 8.26
C SER A 193 10.19 0.39 8.35
N GLU A 194 10.90 0.90 7.36
CA GLU A 194 12.36 0.92 7.32
C GLU A 194 12.92 1.80 8.44
N PHE A 195 12.37 3.00 8.61
CA PHE A 195 12.72 3.94 9.67
C PHE A 195 12.56 3.34 11.07
N MET A 196 11.43 2.67 11.33
CA MET A 196 11.21 2.00 12.62
C MET A 196 12.21 0.89 12.88
N THR A 197 12.64 0.18 11.85
CA THR A 197 13.68 -0.86 11.95
C THR A 197 15.04 -0.24 12.19
N ASP A 198 15.42 0.77 11.42
CA ASP A 198 16.73 1.42 11.48
C ASP A 198 16.95 2.16 12.81
N THR A 199 15.87 2.65 13.42
CA THR A 199 15.91 3.35 14.72
C THR A 199 15.58 2.46 15.91
N ASN A 200 15.39 1.15 15.72
CA ASN A 200 14.94 0.22 16.75
C ASN A 200 13.68 0.70 17.50
N GLY A 201 12.79 1.41 16.80
CA GLY A 201 11.58 1.99 17.37
C GLY A 201 11.78 3.28 18.19
N ASN A 202 13.01 3.83 18.28
CA ASN A 202 13.30 5.03 19.08
C ASN A 202 13.14 6.35 18.30
N GLY A 203 12.62 6.31 17.07
CA GLY A 203 12.42 7.50 16.25
C GLY A 203 10.95 7.91 16.17
N ILE A 204 10.71 9.22 16.06
CA ILE A 204 9.41 9.81 15.76
C ILE A 204 9.50 10.43 14.37
N MET A 205 8.51 10.15 13.54
CA MET A 205 8.44 10.64 12.16
C MET A 205 7.05 11.19 11.87
N ASN A 206 7.00 12.45 11.44
CA ASN A 206 5.79 13.14 11.00
C ASN A 206 6.05 13.78 9.64
N ASN A 207 5.03 13.86 8.79
CA ASN A 207 5.12 14.50 7.49
C ASN A 207 3.86 15.33 7.22
N VAL A 208 4.07 16.46 6.53
CA VAL A 208 3.01 17.41 6.16
C VAL A 208 3.22 17.83 4.72
N PHE A 209 2.15 17.87 3.92
CA PHE A 209 2.20 18.36 2.55
C PHE A 209 2.68 19.82 2.51
N SER A 210 3.72 20.09 1.73
CA SER A 210 4.35 21.40 1.59
C SER A 210 4.00 22.12 0.28
N GLY A 211 3.69 21.36 -0.78
CA GLY A 211 3.39 21.92 -2.10
C GLY A 211 3.85 21.03 -3.23
N TYR A 212 3.90 21.59 -4.44
CA TYR A 212 4.41 20.93 -5.63
C TYR A 212 5.72 21.56 -6.07
N GLU A 213 6.73 20.75 -6.36
CA GLU A 213 8.03 21.18 -6.89
C GLU A 213 8.37 20.36 -8.15
N PRO A 214 9.35 20.83 -8.96
CA PRO A 214 9.83 20.07 -10.11
C PRO A 214 10.28 18.66 -9.72
N TYR A 215 9.99 17.69 -10.62
CA TYR A 215 10.37 16.30 -10.42
C TYR A 215 11.86 16.12 -10.15
N LYS A 216 12.23 15.56 -8.99
CA LYS A 216 13.61 15.45 -8.49
C LYS A 216 14.39 14.22 -9.03
N GLY A 217 13.94 13.63 -10.12
CA GLY A 217 14.59 12.44 -10.71
C GLY A 217 14.15 11.14 -10.06
N ASP A 218 14.65 10.02 -10.56
CA ASP A 218 14.22 8.70 -10.09
C ASP A 218 14.71 8.40 -8.67
N ILE A 219 13.87 7.70 -7.92
CA ILE A 219 14.18 7.14 -6.60
C ILE A 219 14.32 5.63 -6.78
N GLU A 220 15.38 5.06 -6.23
CA GLU A 220 15.57 3.62 -6.20
C GLU A 220 14.41 2.96 -5.43
N THR A 221 13.70 2.10 -6.14
CA THR A 221 12.65 1.24 -5.56
C THR A 221 13.23 -0.13 -5.29
N ARG A 222 12.44 -1.04 -4.71
CA ARG A 222 12.86 -2.42 -4.49
C ARG A 222 13.56 -3.02 -5.72
N GLU A 223 14.86 -3.23 -5.66
CA GLU A 223 15.65 -3.83 -6.73
C GLU A 223 15.38 -5.32 -6.88
N ARG A 224 15.22 -6.02 -5.75
CA ARG A 224 15.05 -7.49 -5.72
C ARG A 224 13.79 -7.92 -6.43
N GLY A 225 13.91 -9.07 -7.12
CA GLY A 225 12.78 -9.71 -7.79
C GLY A 225 11.85 -10.44 -6.84
N SER A 226 10.82 -11.05 -7.38
CA SER A 226 9.85 -11.88 -6.66
C SER A 226 10.09 -13.36 -6.91
N ILE A 227 9.85 -14.20 -5.91
CA ILE A 227 9.73 -15.65 -6.09
C ILE A 227 8.26 -15.94 -6.40
N ILE A 228 8.02 -16.50 -7.59
CA ILE A 228 6.69 -16.68 -8.16
C ILE A 228 6.36 -18.18 -8.21
N ALA A 229 5.17 -18.56 -7.77
CA ALA A 229 4.68 -19.92 -7.86
C ALA A 229 4.52 -20.34 -9.34
N HIS A 230 5.02 -21.53 -9.67
CA HIS A 230 5.00 -22.09 -11.02
C HIS A 230 3.65 -22.68 -11.41
N GLU A 231 2.95 -23.29 -10.46
CA GLU A 231 1.70 -24.01 -10.68
C GLU A 231 0.73 -23.81 -9.52
N THR A 232 -0.53 -24.16 -9.75
CA THR A 232 -1.57 -24.16 -8.74
C THR A 232 -1.51 -25.45 -7.94
N GLY A 233 -1.55 -25.37 -6.61
CA GLY A 233 -1.52 -26.50 -5.70
C GLY A 233 -1.23 -26.10 -4.27
N GLU A 234 -0.88 -27.05 -3.44
CA GLU A 234 -0.51 -26.85 -2.05
C GLU A 234 1.02 -26.85 -1.89
N SER A 235 1.57 -25.87 -1.18
CA SER A 235 3.00 -25.77 -0.89
C SER A 235 3.47 -26.92 0.00
N THR A 236 4.58 -27.54 -0.37
CA THR A 236 5.15 -28.67 0.37
C THR A 236 6.44 -28.27 1.08
N GLY A 237 6.74 -28.94 2.20
CA GLY A 237 8.01 -28.72 2.88
C GLY A 237 9.21 -28.96 1.97
N TYR A 238 9.16 -29.94 1.06
CA TYR A 238 10.22 -30.22 0.10
C TYR A 238 10.34 -29.14 -0.98
N GLY A 239 9.23 -28.64 -1.49
CA GLY A 239 9.21 -27.55 -2.47
C GLY A 239 9.78 -26.25 -1.89
N LEU A 240 9.38 -25.92 -0.65
CA LEU A 240 9.88 -24.72 0.05
C LEU A 240 11.36 -24.85 0.43
N PHE A 241 11.80 -26.03 0.88
CA PHE A 241 13.21 -26.31 1.19
C PHE A 241 14.12 -26.05 -0.03
N ASN A 242 13.72 -26.49 -1.22
CA ASN A 242 14.48 -26.23 -2.45
C ASN A 242 14.40 -24.78 -2.94
N THR A 243 13.47 -23.99 -2.39
CA THR A 243 13.25 -22.61 -2.80
C THR A 243 13.89 -21.61 -1.84
N GLN A 244 14.04 -21.94 -0.54
CA GLN A 244 14.54 -21.02 0.49
C GLN A 244 15.94 -20.45 0.23
N ASP A 245 16.82 -21.21 -0.48
CA ASP A 245 18.17 -20.74 -0.83
C ASP A 245 18.14 -19.63 -1.92
N ARG A 246 16.99 -19.41 -2.54
CA ARG A 246 16.80 -18.40 -3.59
C ARG A 246 16.28 -17.07 -3.07
N GLY A 247 15.90 -16.99 -1.79
CA GLY A 247 15.44 -15.78 -1.18
C GLY A 247 14.56 -16.01 0.05
N ARG A 248 13.90 -14.95 0.50
CA ARG A 248 13.05 -14.94 1.68
C ARG A 248 11.63 -15.37 1.32
N LEU A 249 11.10 -16.40 1.99
CA LEU A 249 9.76 -16.91 1.76
C LEU A 249 8.71 -16.16 2.61
N PHE A 250 7.50 -16.00 2.05
CA PHE A 250 6.34 -15.38 2.71
C PHE A 250 5.28 -16.39 3.15
N ILE A 251 5.41 -17.64 2.70
CA ILE A 251 4.45 -18.72 3.01
C ILE A 251 5.16 -19.91 3.64
N GLY A 252 4.44 -20.64 4.47
CA GLY A 252 4.85 -21.93 5.04
C GLY A 252 4.31 -23.11 4.21
N PRO A 253 4.61 -24.36 4.65
CA PRO A 253 4.04 -25.57 4.05
C PRO A 253 2.54 -25.66 4.33
N GLY A 254 1.80 -26.31 3.42
CA GLY A 254 0.35 -26.50 3.55
C GLY A 254 -0.51 -25.31 3.09
N VAL A 255 0.12 -24.30 2.46
CA VAL A 255 -0.59 -23.11 1.93
C VAL A 255 -0.97 -23.36 0.48
N GLU A 256 -2.24 -23.14 0.15
CA GLU A 256 -2.70 -23.15 -1.26
C GLU A 256 -2.10 -21.98 -2.03
N VAL A 257 -1.58 -22.24 -3.21
CA VAL A 257 -1.00 -21.26 -4.13
C VAL A 257 -1.54 -21.46 -5.53
N TYR A 258 -1.47 -20.44 -6.36
CA TYR A 258 -1.80 -20.51 -7.78
C TYR A 258 -0.65 -19.98 -8.65
N GLU A 259 -0.62 -20.37 -9.93
CA GLU A 259 0.36 -19.87 -10.89
C GLU A 259 0.38 -18.33 -10.90
N GLY A 260 1.55 -17.73 -10.76
CA GLY A 260 1.69 -16.27 -10.73
C GLY A 260 1.54 -15.62 -9.35
N MET A 261 1.19 -16.38 -8.30
CA MET A 261 1.22 -15.91 -6.92
C MET A 261 2.67 -15.69 -6.47
N ILE A 262 2.92 -14.59 -5.77
CA ILE A 262 4.23 -14.28 -5.21
C ILE A 262 4.33 -14.93 -3.82
N VAL A 263 5.30 -15.79 -3.66
CA VAL A 263 5.51 -16.60 -2.45
C VAL A 263 6.77 -16.23 -1.69
N GLY A 264 7.51 -15.24 -2.20
CA GLY A 264 8.73 -14.76 -1.54
C GLY A 264 9.42 -13.64 -2.32
N GLU A 265 10.47 -13.09 -1.71
CA GLU A 265 11.39 -12.13 -2.30
C GLU A 265 12.65 -12.85 -2.77
N SER A 266 13.05 -12.62 -4.01
CA SER A 266 14.27 -13.18 -4.59
C SER A 266 15.52 -12.54 -3.96
N SER A 267 16.60 -13.29 -3.81
CA SER A 267 17.92 -12.75 -3.46
C SER A 267 18.59 -11.99 -4.62
N ARG A 268 18.02 -12.09 -5.85
CA ARG A 268 18.50 -11.44 -7.07
C ARG A 268 17.52 -10.37 -7.53
N ASN A 269 17.97 -9.50 -8.41
CA ASN A 269 17.15 -8.42 -8.97
C ASN A 269 16.08 -8.93 -9.97
N GLU A 270 16.16 -10.19 -10.38
CA GLU A 270 15.24 -10.79 -11.32
C GLU A 270 14.18 -11.65 -10.62
N ASP A 271 13.00 -11.71 -11.22
CA ASP A 271 11.93 -12.61 -10.80
C ASP A 271 12.30 -14.06 -11.08
N ILE A 272 12.03 -14.92 -10.12
CA ILE A 272 12.34 -16.35 -10.20
C ILE A 272 11.03 -17.14 -10.06
N VAL A 273 10.78 -18.02 -11.04
CA VAL A 273 9.64 -18.96 -10.97
C VAL A 273 10.09 -20.25 -10.33
N CYS A 274 9.43 -20.64 -9.23
CA CYS A 274 9.76 -21.83 -8.45
C CYS A 274 8.55 -22.75 -8.27
N ASN A 275 8.77 -24.06 -8.31
CA ASN A 275 7.74 -25.04 -7.99
C ASN A 275 7.74 -25.33 -6.47
N VAL A 276 6.89 -24.62 -5.74
CA VAL A 276 6.72 -24.81 -4.28
C VAL A 276 5.79 -25.97 -3.92
N CYS A 277 5.04 -26.51 -4.92
CA CYS A 277 4.13 -27.64 -4.73
C CYS A 277 4.83 -29.00 -4.94
N LYS A 278 6.11 -28.99 -5.32
CA LYS A 278 6.87 -30.20 -5.65
C LYS A 278 6.96 -31.14 -4.45
N LYS A 279 6.46 -32.37 -4.61
CA LYS A 279 6.57 -33.44 -3.61
C LYS A 279 7.91 -34.18 -3.75
N LYS A 280 8.46 -34.66 -2.65
CA LYS A 280 9.62 -35.56 -2.68
C LYS A 280 9.19 -36.87 -3.38
N GLN A 281 9.86 -37.24 -4.45
CA GLN A 281 9.66 -38.57 -5.05
C GLN A 281 10.23 -39.62 -4.12
N MET A 282 9.43 -40.63 -3.78
CA MET A 282 9.94 -41.76 -3.02
C MET A 282 10.96 -42.51 -3.88
N THR A 283 12.22 -42.40 -3.53
CA THR A 283 13.29 -43.23 -4.07
C THR A 283 13.44 -44.49 -3.22
N ASN A 284 13.86 -45.57 -3.85
CA ASN A 284 13.97 -46.94 -3.35
C ASN A 284 14.37 -47.06 -1.86
N THR A 285 13.84 -48.10 -1.22
CA THR A 285 13.92 -48.49 0.20
C THR A 285 15.27 -48.39 0.94
N ARG A 286 16.38 -48.26 0.24
CA ARG A 286 17.74 -48.11 0.84
C ARG A 286 18.09 -46.70 1.29
N ALA A 287 17.33 -45.67 0.84
CA ALA A 287 17.55 -44.28 1.23
C ALA A 287 16.60 -43.79 2.35
N ALA A 288 15.69 -44.64 2.84
CA ALA A 288 14.74 -44.30 3.88
C ALA A 288 15.35 -44.02 5.26
N GLY A 289 16.62 -44.39 5.45
CA GLY A 289 17.36 -44.15 6.70
C GLY A 289 18.06 -42.79 6.81
N SER A 290 18.07 -41.96 5.73
CA SER A 290 18.71 -40.64 5.71
C SER A 290 17.71 -39.52 5.50
N ASP A 291 16.47 -39.66 5.97
CA ASP A 291 15.52 -38.53 6.02
C ASP A 291 15.93 -37.60 7.17
N ASP A 292 17.01 -36.85 6.96
CA ASP A 292 17.27 -35.67 7.76
C ASP A 292 16.04 -34.77 7.71
N ALA A 293 15.54 -34.38 8.88
CA ALA A 293 14.41 -33.48 8.99
C ALA A 293 14.69 -32.21 8.17
N LEU A 294 13.89 -31.92 7.16
CA LEU A 294 14.03 -30.73 6.32
C LEU A 294 13.92 -29.50 7.22
N ARG A 295 15.03 -28.81 7.45
CA ARG A 295 15.05 -27.57 8.22
C ARG A 295 14.59 -26.44 7.32
N LEU A 296 13.37 -25.95 7.52
CA LEU A 296 12.86 -24.76 6.88
C LEU A 296 13.23 -23.53 7.71
N VAL A 297 13.74 -22.50 7.04
CA VAL A 297 13.85 -21.16 7.63
C VAL A 297 12.44 -20.62 7.86
N PRO A 298 12.13 -20.03 9.02
CA PRO A 298 10.83 -19.42 9.27
C PRO A 298 10.47 -18.43 8.15
N HIS A 299 9.28 -18.56 7.60
CA HIS A 299 8.77 -17.63 6.61
C HIS A 299 8.37 -16.29 7.25
N THR A 300 8.40 -15.23 6.49
CA THR A 300 8.03 -13.88 6.94
C THR A 300 6.58 -13.60 6.57
N VAL A 301 5.72 -13.35 7.55
CA VAL A 301 4.35 -12.88 7.29
C VAL A 301 4.40 -11.36 7.15
N LEU A 302 3.99 -10.85 5.99
CA LEU A 302 3.95 -9.42 5.72
C LEU A 302 2.65 -8.79 6.25
N SER A 303 2.74 -7.60 6.85
CA SER A 303 1.57 -6.78 7.16
C SER A 303 0.98 -6.17 5.88
N LEU A 304 -0.21 -5.55 5.97
CA LEU A 304 -0.83 -4.86 4.83
C LEU A 304 0.10 -3.78 4.26
N GLU A 305 0.67 -2.95 5.13
CA GLU A 305 1.60 -1.88 4.76
C GLU A 305 2.84 -2.46 4.07
N GLN A 306 3.44 -3.50 4.62
CA GLN A 306 4.58 -4.18 4.03
C GLN A 306 4.25 -4.82 2.67
N CYS A 307 3.03 -5.33 2.49
CA CYS A 307 2.58 -5.81 1.19
C CYS A 307 2.46 -4.67 0.17
N MET A 308 1.91 -3.52 0.58
CA MET A 308 1.78 -2.34 -0.29
C MET A 308 3.12 -1.75 -0.70
N GLU A 309 4.09 -1.74 0.22
CA GLU A 309 5.49 -1.35 -0.04
C GLU A 309 6.17 -2.31 -1.02
N PHE A 310 5.90 -3.62 -0.85
CA PHE A 310 6.57 -4.67 -1.59
C PHE A 310 6.21 -4.70 -3.07
N ILE A 311 4.94 -4.45 -3.44
CA ILE A 311 4.46 -4.60 -4.81
C ILE A 311 5.09 -3.61 -5.79
N LYS A 312 5.45 -4.11 -6.98
CA LYS A 312 5.89 -3.33 -8.15
C LYS A 312 4.70 -2.99 -9.06
N ASP A 313 4.93 -2.22 -10.12
CA ASP A 313 3.89 -1.78 -11.06
C ASP A 313 3.21 -2.93 -11.82
N ASP A 314 3.92 -4.06 -11.97
CA ASP A 314 3.42 -5.29 -12.59
C ASP A 314 2.86 -6.30 -11.58
N GLU A 315 2.74 -5.91 -10.32
CA GLU A 315 2.26 -6.71 -9.20
C GLU A 315 0.98 -6.12 -8.61
N LEU A 316 0.20 -6.96 -7.96
CA LEU A 316 -1.04 -6.61 -7.30
C LEU A 316 -1.08 -7.25 -5.91
N LEU A 317 -1.77 -6.60 -4.99
CA LEU A 317 -2.11 -7.15 -3.69
C LEU A 317 -3.59 -7.57 -3.72
N GLU A 318 -3.85 -8.84 -3.54
CA GLU A 318 -5.18 -9.41 -3.31
C GLU A 318 -5.51 -9.29 -1.82
N VAL A 319 -6.61 -8.62 -1.53
CA VAL A 319 -7.10 -8.35 -0.17
C VAL A 319 -8.41 -9.09 0.04
N THR A 320 -8.43 -9.97 1.02
CA THR A 320 -9.63 -10.72 1.42
C THR A 320 -9.82 -10.61 2.94
N PRO A 321 -10.98 -10.94 3.49
CA PRO A 321 -11.19 -10.95 4.93
C PRO A 321 -10.16 -11.78 5.72
N GLU A 322 -9.70 -12.89 5.15
CA GLU A 322 -8.81 -13.83 5.82
C GLU A 322 -7.36 -13.73 5.40
N SER A 323 -7.08 -13.30 4.15
CA SER A 323 -5.76 -13.41 3.54
C SER A 323 -5.31 -12.13 2.84
N LEU A 324 -3.99 -11.93 2.83
CA LEU A 324 -3.30 -10.97 1.97
C LEU A 324 -2.38 -11.77 1.04
N ARG A 325 -2.60 -11.70 -0.27
CA ARG A 325 -1.82 -12.46 -1.25
C ARG A 325 -1.22 -11.52 -2.28
N LEU A 326 0.07 -11.65 -2.47
CA LEU A 326 0.80 -10.92 -3.52
C LEU A 326 0.75 -11.73 -4.82
N ARG A 327 0.55 -11.06 -5.94
CA ARG A 327 0.51 -11.75 -7.23
C ARG A 327 1.06 -10.89 -8.36
N LYS A 328 1.46 -11.53 -9.45
CA LYS A 328 1.71 -10.81 -10.70
C LYS A 328 0.38 -10.43 -11.35
N ARG A 329 0.35 -9.27 -12.03
CA ARG A 329 -0.81 -8.83 -12.80
C ARG A 329 -1.14 -9.84 -13.92
N ILE A 330 -0.12 -10.34 -14.59
CA ILE A 330 -0.24 -11.43 -15.58
C ILE A 330 0.20 -12.72 -14.91
N LEU A 331 -0.73 -13.65 -14.70
CA LEU A 331 -0.46 -14.89 -13.98
C LEU A 331 0.38 -15.88 -14.79
N ALA A 332 0.04 -16.08 -16.07
CA ALA A 332 0.72 -17.05 -16.90
C ALA A 332 2.15 -16.63 -17.25
N LYS A 333 3.12 -17.51 -16.99
CA LYS A 333 4.54 -17.30 -17.25
C LYS A 333 4.83 -16.92 -18.70
N ASP A 334 4.25 -17.65 -19.65
CA ASP A 334 4.49 -17.42 -21.07
C ASP A 334 4.01 -16.05 -21.55
N GLN A 335 2.91 -15.55 -20.96
CA GLN A 335 2.40 -14.22 -21.29
C GLN A 335 3.31 -13.13 -20.71
N ARG A 336 3.84 -13.30 -19.49
CA ARG A 336 4.82 -12.37 -18.89
C ARG A 336 6.07 -12.26 -19.76
N LEU A 337 6.62 -13.39 -20.21
CA LEU A 337 7.80 -13.41 -21.09
C LEU A 337 7.51 -12.68 -22.41
N LYS A 338 6.37 -12.96 -23.07
CA LYS A 338 5.98 -12.26 -24.31
C LYS A 338 5.87 -10.75 -24.10
N GLN A 339 5.35 -10.29 -22.97
CA GLN A 339 5.25 -8.86 -22.67
C GLN A 339 6.63 -8.21 -22.47
N GLN A 340 7.56 -8.89 -21.80
CA GLN A 340 8.93 -8.41 -21.61
C GLN A 340 9.67 -8.25 -22.94
N PHE A 341 9.49 -9.19 -23.89
CA PHE A 341 10.07 -9.10 -25.23
C PHE A 341 9.49 -7.98 -26.09
N ARG A 342 8.24 -7.57 -25.85
CA ARG A 342 7.60 -6.46 -26.57
C ARG A 342 8.03 -5.07 -26.04
N LYS A 343 8.55 -4.99 -24.83
CA LYS A 343 9.02 -3.75 -24.21
C LYS A 343 10.51 -3.45 -24.46
N LYS A 344 11.26 -4.43 -24.96
CA LYS A 344 12.62 -4.29 -25.48
C LYS A 344 12.58 -3.97 -26.96
#